data_d132ce19b7bb8b212b1a69cac3ab0025
#
_entry.id   d132ce19b7bb8b212b1a69cac3ab0025
#
_cell.length_a   1.000
_cell.length_b   1.000
_cell.length_c   1.000
_cell.angle_alpha   90.00
_cell.angle_beta   90.00
_cell.angle_gamma   90.00
#
_symmetry.space_group_name_H-M   'P 1'
#
loop_
_entity.id
_entity.type
_entity.pdbx_description
1 polymer ?
#
loop_
_entity_poly.entity_id
_entity_poly.type
_entity_poly.pdbx_seq_one_letter_code
_entity_poly.pdbx_strand_id
1 'polypeptide(L)'
;MPFDAIELSSVAIGGRVLSVSDEFFAEAYHLLLVEPAISLKGQFGPNGALYSGWETRRHNPDHDWCIIQLGTPGSIIGFDIDTSHFNGNEAPRASVDAFRGDTDEIPSKDDSRWKELLAPVDLGPNAHHLLPIPRSEPVNFVKLKMYPDGGIARFRVYGHVVPVIPQDPTHVFDLAHVFAGGSVVETSDQHFGVGSNLVLPGRGKDMGDGWETKRSRQKGHKDWAIIKLGIPGYLQYMEIDTAHFKGNFPESCEAHASLDSKEWTLVLPRTKLGPHRQHYFQLENVEGQPFTHVRVTIHPDGGMKRVRVMGSRSPSVPAMSTPNPINTATPTSTVLPLTPEAFAPFGKVIQAYQDHTAVPKGTKITPANGGTATKFHELALLENRYPNTLDATTGLSVYRCKPINVHDGKINVNVMERHRYTNQAFIPMSSTNGTGYLVVVANGGDKPDTKTLRAFLARPGQGIVYDTAVWHQPMTVLGDEDVDFTCVETQVGNGGTEDCEIVELEEDDVVSLRL
;
A
#
# COMPACT_ATOMS: atom_id res chain seq x y z
N MET A 1 -14.25 -16.37 15.44
CA MET A 1 -13.67 -16.77 14.13
C MET A 1 -12.16 -16.80 14.26
N PRO A 2 -11.41 -17.63 13.48
CA PRO A 2 -9.96 -17.59 13.45
C PRO A 2 -9.44 -16.21 13.06
N PHE A 3 -8.27 -15.82 13.58
CA PHE A 3 -7.72 -14.48 13.35
C PHE A 3 -7.34 -14.23 11.88
N ASP A 4 -7.01 -15.29 11.13
CA ASP A 4 -6.64 -15.27 9.72
C ASP A 4 -7.83 -15.35 8.74
N ALA A 5 -9.06 -15.44 9.26
CA ALA A 5 -10.26 -15.42 8.44
C ALA A 5 -10.57 -13.99 7.95
N ILE A 6 -10.92 -13.89 6.67
CA ILE A 6 -11.31 -12.63 6.03
C ILE A 6 -12.84 -12.56 5.92
N GLU A 7 -13.41 -11.37 6.09
CA GLU A 7 -14.81 -11.11 5.81
C GLU A 7 -15.02 -10.96 4.29
N LEU A 8 -15.44 -12.06 3.66
CA LEU A 8 -15.57 -12.16 2.20
C LEU A 8 -16.73 -11.35 1.62
N SER A 9 -17.74 -11.01 2.44
CA SER A 9 -18.93 -10.24 2.03
C SER A 9 -18.74 -8.72 2.08
N SER A 10 -17.68 -8.23 2.73
CA SER A 10 -17.47 -6.81 3.00
C SER A 10 -17.41 -5.95 1.73
N VAL A 11 -18.07 -4.79 1.75
CA VAL A 11 -17.93 -3.75 0.72
C VAL A 11 -16.47 -3.27 0.59
N ALA A 12 -15.67 -3.37 1.66
CA ALA A 12 -14.26 -2.97 1.65
C ALA A 12 -13.40 -3.80 0.70
N ILE A 13 -13.82 -5.01 0.36
CA ILE A 13 -13.16 -5.87 -0.63
C ILE A 13 -13.99 -6.07 -1.90
N GLY A 14 -15.07 -5.30 -2.07
CA GLY A 14 -15.92 -5.33 -3.25
C GLY A 14 -17.15 -6.25 -3.17
N GLY A 15 -17.51 -6.72 -1.96
CA GLY A 15 -18.77 -7.42 -1.74
C GLY A 15 -19.98 -6.54 -2.09
N ARG A 16 -20.99 -7.10 -2.74
CA ARG A 16 -22.17 -6.35 -3.18
C ARG A 16 -23.45 -7.18 -3.19
N VAL A 17 -24.56 -6.53 -2.89
CA VAL A 17 -25.90 -7.09 -3.09
C VAL A 17 -26.24 -7.06 -4.58
N LEU A 18 -26.70 -8.18 -5.13
CA LEU A 18 -27.10 -8.31 -6.52
C LEU A 18 -28.63 -8.23 -6.70
N SER A 19 -29.37 -8.86 -5.82
CA SER A 19 -30.84 -8.87 -5.87
C SER A 19 -31.42 -9.25 -4.50
N VAL A 20 -32.64 -8.78 -4.26
CA VAL A 20 -33.37 -9.00 -3.01
C VAL A 20 -34.84 -9.30 -3.31
N SER A 21 -35.55 -9.95 -2.39
CA SER A 21 -36.98 -10.14 -2.46
C SER A 21 -37.78 -8.89 -2.11
N ASP A 22 -37.36 -8.20 -1.05
CA ASP A 22 -38.00 -7.00 -0.52
C ASP A 22 -36.98 -6.19 0.31
N GLU A 23 -37.05 -4.86 0.23
CA GLU A 23 -36.27 -3.93 1.03
C GLU A 23 -37.07 -2.65 1.37
N PHE A 24 -38.36 -2.83 1.61
CA PHE A 24 -39.30 -1.73 1.75
C PHE A 24 -38.98 -0.79 2.92
N PHE A 25 -38.58 -1.31 4.07
CA PHE A 25 -38.26 -0.49 5.24
C PHE A 25 -36.79 -0.07 5.27
N ALA A 26 -35.84 -0.95 4.87
CA ALA A 26 -34.43 -0.64 4.86
C ALA A 26 -33.67 -1.49 3.83
N GLU A 27 -32.74 -0.85 3.13
CA GLU A 27 -32.02 -1.39 1.97
C GLU A 27 -31.01 -2.47 2.36
N ALA A 28 -30.93 -3.53 1.56
CA ALA A 28 -30.11 -4.71 1.84
C ALA A 28 -28.59 -4.45 1.79
N TYR A 29 -28.12 -3.41 1.10
CA TYR A 29 -26.69 -3.10 1.05
C TYR A 29 -26.11 -2.81 2.44
N HIS A 30 -26.92 -2.37 3.41
CA HIS A 30 -26.51 -2.17 4.80
C HIS A 30 -25.94 -3.43 5.46
N LEU A 31 -26.31 -4.62 4.99
CA LEU A 31 -25.78 -5.90 5.46
C LEU A 31 -24.25 -5.98 5.37
N LEU A 32 -23.67 -5.35 4.35
CA LEU A 32 -22.27 -5.50 3.96
C LEU A 32 -21.36 -4.34 4.40
N LEU A 33 -21.91 -3.34 5.08
CA LEU A 33 -21.14 -2.20 5.56
C LEU A 33 -20.11 -2.63 6.59
N VAL A 34 -18.90 -2.03 6.52
CA VAL A 34 -17.81 -2.30 7.45
C VAL A 34 -18.17 -1.83 8.87
N GLU A 35 -18.81 -0.66 8.95
CA GLU A 35 -19.18 -0.04 10.22
C GLU A 35 -20.21 -0.88 10.97
N PRO A 36 -20.08 -1.00 12.30
CA PRO A 36 -21.11 -1.62 13.12
C PRO A 36 -22.47 -0.96 12.90
N ALA A 37 -23.54 -1.69 13.17
CA ALA A 37 -24.88 -1.11 13.16
C ALA A 37 -24.97 -0.03 14.24
N ILE A 38 -25.67 1.07 13.92
CA ILE A 38 -25.91 2.17 14.86
C ILE A 38 -27.39 2.23 15.23
N SER A 39 -27.68 2.72 16.44
CA SER A 39 -29.07 2.96 16.85
C SER A 39 -29.64 4.18 16.12
N LEU A 40 -30.70 3.97 15.36
CA LEU A 40 -31.50 5.04 14.73
C LEU A 40 -32.84 5.25 15.48
N LYS A 41 -32.90 4.83 16.74
CA LYS A 41 -34.11 4.92 17.57
C LYS A 41 -34.68 6.35 17.60
N GLY A 42 -35.96 6.47 17.28
CA GLY A 42 -36.65 7.77 17.23
C GLY A 42 -36.47 8.53 15.92
N GLN A 43 -35.76 7.99 14.95
CA GLN A 43 -35.70 8.53 13.59
C GLN A 43 -36.72 7.80 12.70
N PHE A 44 -37.35 8.55 11.80
CA PHE A 44 -38.40 8.04 10.93
C PHE A 44 -38.14 8.47 9.49
N GLY A 45 -38.38 7.57 8.56
CA GLY A 45 -38.39 7.78 7.14
C GLY A 45 -39.81 7.73 6.56
N PRO A 46 -39.94 7.79 5.21
CA PRO A 46 -41.25 7.72 4.55
C PRO A 46 -42.05 6.45 4.86
N ASN A 47 -41.38 5.34 5.14
CA ASN A 47 -42.00 4.03 5.34
C ASN A 47 -42.10 3.62 6.83
N GLY A 48 -41.65 4.46 7.77
CA GLY A 48 -41.69 4.16 9.19
C GLY A 48 -40.41 4.43 9.94
N ALA A 49 -40.20 3.73 11.07
CA ALA A 49 -38.97 3.85 11.85
C ALA A 49 -37.73 3.36 11.07
N LEU A 50 -36.61 4.08 11.22
CA LEU A 50 -35.37 3.75 10.53
C LEU A 50 -34.53 2.76 11.36
N TYR A 51 -33.92 1.81 10.66
CA TYR A 51 -32.96 0.85 11.21
C TYR A 51 -31.67 0.82 10.37
N SER A 52 -30.55 0.60 11.03
CA SER A 52 -29.25 0.42 10.37
C SER A 52 -29.07 -1.05 9.98
N GLY A 53 -29.76 -1.48 8.92
CA GLY A 53 -29.74 -2.87 8.45
C GLY A 53 -30.68 -3.06 7.27
N TRP A 54 -30.92 -4.29 6.89
CA TRP A 54 -31.89 -4.70 5.90
C TRP A 54 -33.21 -5.07 6.62
N GLU A 55 -34.35 -4.50 6.19
CA GLU A 55 -35.65 -4.79 6.80
C GLU A 55 -36.75 -4.88 5.73
N THR A 56 -37.51 -5.98 5.78
CA THR A 56 -38.56 -6.33 4.82
C THR A 56 -39.96 -6.09 5.38
N ARG A 57 -40.96 -6.07 4.48
CA ARG A 57 -42.38 -6.04 4.88
C ARG A 57 -42.76 -7.29 5.65
N ARG A 58 -43.74 -7.15 6.53
CA ARG A 58 -44.27 -8.26 7.35
C ARG A 58 -45.24 -9.14 6.60
N HIS A 59 -45.43 -10.34 7.13
CA HIS A 59 -46.37 -11.35 6.66
C HIS A 59 -46.00 -11.96 5.31
N ASN A 60 -44.69 -12.21 5.10
CA ASN A 60 -44.26 -13.01 3.98
C ASN A 60 -44.78 -14.44 4.12
N PRO A 61 -45.49 -15.01 3.12
CA PRO A 61 -46.05 -16.37 3.22
C PRO A 61 -44.97 -17.48 3.18
N ASP A 62 -43.73 -17.15 2.81
CA ASP A 62 -42.63 -18.10 2.66
C ASP A 62 -41.38 -17.58 3.38
N HIS A 63 -40.54 -16.86 2.67
CA HIS A 63 -39.30 -16.26 3.21
C HIS A 63 -38.81 -15.12 2.34
N ASP A 64 -38.09 -14.19 2.96
CA ASP A 64 -37.33 -13.17 2.24
C ASP A 64 -35.89 -13.61 2.00
N TRP A 65 -35.29 -13.09 0.95
CA TRP A 65 -33.94 -13.47 0.52
C TRP A 65 -33.15 -12.29 -0.06
N CYS A 66 -31.83 -12.39 0.09
CA CYS A 66 -30.84 -11.46 -0.47
C CYS A 66 -29.71 -12.25 -1.12
N ILE A 67 -29.43 -11.99 -2.39
CA ILE A 67 -28.30 -12.58 -3.13
C ILE A 67 -27.14 -11.62 -3.11
N ILE A 68 -26.00 -12.11 -2.64
CA ILE A 68 -24.77 -11.34 -2.42
C ILE A 68 -23.65 -11.98 -3.23
N GLN A 69 -22.92 -11.15 -3.98
CA GLN A 69 -21.64 -11.51 -4.54
C GLN A 69 -20.53 -11.18 -3.53
N LEU A 70 -19.71 -12.17 -3.22
CA LEU A 70 -18.53 -11.97 -2.38
C LEU A 70 -17.49 -11.10 -3.12
N GLY A 71 -16.70 -10.33 -2.39
CA GLY A 71 -15.67 -9.48 -2.97
C GLY A 71 -14.55 -10.26 -3.68
N THR A 72 -14.37 -11.52 -3.28
CA THR A 72 -13.45 -12.48 -3.93
C THR A 72 -13.96 -13.89 -3.67
N PRO A 73 -13.67 -14.86 -4.54
CA PRO A 73 -13.95 -16.26 -4.25
C PRO A 73 -13.23 -16.73 -3.00
N GLY A 74 -13.91 -17.53 -2.19
CA GLY A 74 -13.31 -18.07 -0.97
C GLY A 74 -14.02 -19.30 -0.43
N SER A 75 -13.34 -20.03 0.47
CA SER A 75 -13.91 -21.14 1.25
C SER A 75 -14.44 -20.60 2.56
N ILE A 76 -15.74 -20.70 2.78
CA ILE A 76 -16.42 -20.16 3.96
C ILE A 76 -16.21 -21.09 5.15
N ILE A 77 -16.00 -20.51 6.33
CA ILE A 77 -15.85 -21.22 7.62
C ILE A 77 -16.89 -20.79 8.66
N GLY A 78 -17.69 -19.78 8.37
CA GLY A 78 -18.75 -19.34 9.24
C GLY A 78 -19.34 -17.99 8.89
N PHE A 79 -20.39 -17.64 9.62
CA PHE A 79 -21.17 -16.44 9.44
C PHE A 79 -21.30 -15.69 10.77
N ASP A 80 -21.49 -14.37 10.68
CA ASP A 80 -22.05 -13.54 11.75
C ASP A 80 -23.33 -12.91 11.22
N ILE A 81 -24.47 -13.32 11.77
CA ILE A 81 -25.78 -12.73 11.48
C ILE A 81 -26.12 -11.81 12.66
N ASP A 82 -25.96 -10.53 12.44
CA ASP A 82 -26.11 -9.50 13.45
C ASP A 82 -27.52 -8.90 13.41
N THR A 83 -28.25 -8.98 14.51
CA THR A 83 -29.59 -8.36 14.70
C THR A 83 -29.53 -7.13 15.60
N SER A 84 -28.37 -6.51 15.79
CA SER A 84 -28.20 -5.33 16.64
C SER A 84 -29.21 -4.24 16.31
N HIS A 85 -29.84 -3.71 17.37
CA HIS A 85 -30.90 -2.69 17.35
C HIS A 85 -32.25 -3.14 16.81
N PHE A 86 -32.38 -4.35 16.28
CA PHE A 86 -33.68 -4.97 15.99
C PHE A 86 -34.18 -5.67 17.26
N ASN A 87 -35.36 -5.28 17.76
CA ASN A 87 -35.94 -5.80 18.98
C ASN A 87 -37.47 -5.87 18.85
N GLY A 88 -37.98 -7.05 18.53
CA GLY A 88 -39.34 -7.33 18.15
C GLY A 88 -39.63 -7.22 16.65
N ASN A 89 -38.65 -6.81 15.88
CA ASN A 89 -38.69 -6.76 14.41
C ASN A 89 -37.46 -7.44 13.75
N GLU A 90 -36.65 -8.16 14.52
CA GLU A 90 -35.60 -9.01 14.00
C GLU A 90 -36.17 -10.17 13.16
N ALA A 91 -35.36 -10.69 12.24
CA ALA A 91 -35.67 -11.95 11.56
C ALA A 91 -35.65 -13.10 12.57
N PRO A 92 -36.73 -13.87 12.76
CA PRO A 92 -36.76 -14.95 13.74
C PRO A 92 -35.82 -16.10 13.43
N ARG A 93 -35.56 -16.36 12.13
CA ARG A 93 -34.69 -17.44 11.66
C ARG A 93 -34.02 -17.04 10.37
N ALA A 94 -32.81 -17.60 10.13
CA ALA A 94 -32.11 -17.42 8.87
C ALA A 94 -31.41 -18.69 8.43
N SER A 95 -31.14 -18.79 7.11
CA SER A 95 -30.29 -19.83 6.50
C SER A 95 -29.43 -19.24 5.40
N VAL A 96 -28.40 -19.96 4.96
CA VAL A 96 -27.49 -19.50 3.91
C VAL A 96 -27.25 -20.60 2.90
N ASP A 97 -27.49 -20.29 1.62
CA ASP A 97 -27.06 -21.08 0.48
C ASP A 97 -25.87 -20.41 -0.20
N ALA A 98 -25.05 -21.20 -0.91
CA ALA A 98 -23.95 -20.66 -1.70
C ALA A 98 -23.63 -21.53 -2.92
N PHE A 99 -22.94 -20.98 -3.90
CA PHE A 99 -22.32 -21.71 -4.99
C PHE A 99 -21.18 -20.93 -5.64
N ARG A 100 -20.45 -21.58 -6.53
CA ARG A 100 -19.46 -20.96 -7.39
C ARG A 100 -19.99 -20.82 -8.81
N GLY A 101 -19.97 -19.58 -9.31
CA GLY A 101 -20.37 -19.22 -10.68
C GLY A 101 -19.42 -18.21 -11.31
N ASP A 102 -19.76 -17.73 -12.49
CA ASP A 102 -19.02 -16.68 -13.18
C ASP A 102 -19.23 -15.33 -12.48
N THR A 103 -18.17 -14.51 -12.43
CA THR A 103 -18.20 -13.24 -11.70
C THR A 103 -19.15 -12.19 -12.29
N ASP A 104 -19.46 -12.31 -13.56
CA ASP A 104 -20.31 -11.34 -14.29
C ASP A 104 -21.78 -11.75 -14.35
N GLU A 105 -22.13 -12.94 -13.81
CA GLU A 105 -23.53 -13.39 -13.79
C GLU A 105 -24.33 -12.77 -12.62
N ILE A 106 -25.65 -12.66 -12.81
CA ILE A 106 -26.61 -12.36 -11.74
C ILE A 106 -27.45 -13.62 -11.52
N PRO A 107 -27.17 -14.40 -10.45
CA PRO A 107 -27.88 -15.65 -10.22
C PRO A 107 -29.36 -15.43 -9.94
N SER A 108 -30.21 -16.34 -10.42
CA SER A 108 -31.61 -16.41 -10.03
C SER A 108 -31.75 -16.96 -8.59
N LYS A 109 -32.81 -16.56 -7.89
CA LYS A 109 -33.13 -17.14 -6.57
C LYS A 109 -33.37 -18.66 -6.65
N ASP A 110 -33.86 -19.16 -7.77
CA ASP A 110 -34.21 -20.57 -8.01
C ASP A 110 -33.15 -21.33 -8.80
N ASP A 111 -31.91 -20.79 -8.88
CA ASP A 111 -30.79 -21.46 -9.58
C ASP A 111 -30.50 -22.82 -8.91
N SER A 112 -30.41 -23.86 -9.73
CA SER A 112 -30.19 -25.23 -9.26
C SER A 112 -28.82 -25.48 -8.65
N ARG A 113 -27.87 -24.55 -8.80
CA ARG A 113 -26.51 -24.60 -8.24
C ARG A 113 -26.46 -24.23 -6.76
N TRP A 114 -27.51 -23.59 -6.19
CA TRP A 114 -27.57 -23.25 -4.77
C TRP A 114 -27.43 -24.50 -3.91
N LYS A 115 -26.46 -24.50 -2.99
CA LYS A 115 -26.24 -25.54 -1.99
C LYS A 115 -26.33 -24.93 -0.61
N GLU A 116 -27.09 -25.54 0.28
CA GLU A 116 -27.20 -25.12 1.66
C GLU A 116 -25.85 -25.27 2.38
N LEU A 117 -25.35 -24.18 2.97
CA LEU A 117 -24.19 -24.16 3.85
C LEU A 117 -24.56 -24.01 5.31
N LEU A 118 -25.63 -23.27 5.59
CA LEU A 118 -26.20 -23.11 6.92
C LEU A 118 -27.68 -23.42 6.85
N ALA A 119 -28.11 -24.49 7.52
CA ALA A 119 -29.53 -24.83 7.70
C ALA A 119 -30.22 -23.74 8.51
N PRO A 120 -31.57 -23.64 8.46
CA PRO A 120 -32.30 -22.64 9.23
C PRO A 120 -31.99 -22.69 10.74
N VAL A 121 -31.47 -21.58 11.27
CA VAL A 121 -31.15 -21.39 12.69
C VAL A 121 -32.00 -20.28 13.27
N ASP A 122 -32.38 -20.40 14.54
CA ASP A 122 -33.11 -19.36 15.26
C ASP A 122 -32.18 -18.18 15.56
N LEU A 123 -32.70 -16.97 15.40
CA LEU A 123 -32.05 -15.71 15.75
C LEU A 123 -32.80 -15.05 16.92
N GLY A 124 -32.03 -14.40 17.78
CA GLY A 124 -32.56 -13.58 18.85
C GLY A 124 -32.47 -12.08 18.54
N PRO A 125 -33.21 -11.25 19.31
CA PRO A 125 -33.16 -9.81 19.15
C PRO A 125 -31.84 -9.22 19.63
N ASN A 126 -31.41 -8.13 18.98
CA ASN A 126 -30.28 -7.28 19.39
C ASN A 126 -29.01 -8.07 19.78
N ALA A 127 -28.58 -8.99 18.93
CA ALA A 127 -27.48 -9.90 19.22
C ALA A 127 -26.64 -10.25 17.96
N HIS A 128 -25.39 -10.62 18.18
CA HIS A 128 -24.54 -11.27 17.19
C HIS A 128 -24.70 -12.78 17.26
N HIS A 129 -24.92 -13.42 16.12
CA HIS A 129 -25.05 -14.87 15.99
C HIS A 129 -23.86 -15.41 15.21
N LEU A 130 -22.81 -15.85 15.95
CA LEU A 130 -21.59 -16.42 15.37
C LEU A 130 -21.83 -17.91 15.06
N LEU A 131 -21.89 -18.25 13.80
CA LEU A 131 -22.33 -19.56 13.29
C LEU A 131 -21.17 -20.22 12.52
N PRO A 132 -20.31 -21.00 13.19
CA PRO A 132 -19.25 -21.75 12.52
C PRO A 132 -19.84 -22.89 11.69
N ILE A 133 -19.25 -23.13 10.52
CA ILE A 133 -19.56 -24.25 9.65
C ILE A 133 -18.28 -25.03 9.29
N PRO A 134 -18.37 -26.29 8.86
CA PRO A 134 -17.26 -26.97 8.21
C PRO A 134 -16.81 -26.15 6.99
N ARG A 135 -15.50 -26.08 6.74
CA ARG A 135 -14.95 -25.34 5.61
C ARG A 135 -15.63 -25.77 4.30
N SER A 136 -16.21 -24.80 3.60
CA SER A 136 -16.89 -25.06 2.34
C SER A 136 -15.90 -25.27 1.17
N GLU A 137 -16.39 -25.82 0.07
CA GLU A 137 -15.76 -25.62 -1.24
C GLU A 137 -15.73 -24.12 -1.58
N PRO A 138 -14.82 -23.70 -2.48
CA PRO A 138 -14.77 -22.31 -2.91
C PRO A 138 -16.07 -21.83 -3.54
N VAL A 139 -16.60 -20.69 -3.08
CA VAL A 139 -17.80 -20.04 -3.59
C VAL A 139 -17.56 -18.54 -3.82
N ASN A 140 -18.41 -17.92 -4.62
CA ASN A 140 -18.39 -16.46 -4.82
C ASN A 140 -19.78 -15.82 -4.75
N PHE A 141 -20.84 -16.63 -4.62
CA PHE A 141 -22.20 -16.15 -4.37
C PHE A 141 -22.77 -16.79 -3.13
N VAL A 142 -23.46 -15.98 -2.32
CA VAL A 142 -24.21 -16.43 -1.16
C VAL A 142 -25.64 -15.87 -1.23
N LYS A 143 -26.61 -16.66 -0.77
CA LYS A 143 -28.01 -16.26 -0.63
C LYS A 143 -28.39 -16.37 0.83
N LEU A 144 -28.59 -15.22 1.48
CA LEU A 144 -29.14 -15.14 2.82
C LEU A 144 -30.65 -15.22 2.72
N LYS A 145 -31.26 -16.10 3.50
CA LYS A 145 -32.73 -16.24 3.62
C LYS A 145 -33.13 -15.95 5.05
N MET A 146 -34.22 -15.23 5.26
CA MET A 146 -34.83 -15.01 6.56
C MET A 146 -36.31 -15.49 6.59
N TYR A 147 -36.75 -16.05 7.69
CA TYR A 147 -38.02 -16.72 7.81
C TYR A 147 -38.87 -16.14 8.96
N PRO A 148 -40.14 -15.69 8.71
CA PRO A 148 -40.66 -15.47 7.35
C PRO A 148 -40.18 -14.16 6.76
N ASP A 149 -39.91 -13.15 7.58
CA ASP A 149 -39.53 -11.78 7.29
C ASP A 149 -38.82 -11.15 8.50
N GLY A 150 -38.39 -9.90 8.38
CA GLY A 150 -37.84 -9.19 9.54
C GLY A 150 -36.72 -8.25 9.19
N GLY A 151 -35.82 -8.05 10.18
CA GLY A 151 -34.65 -7.23 10.02
C GLY A 151 -33.36 -7.93 10.44
N ILE A 152 -32.28 -7.66 9.68
CA ILE A 152 -30.91 -8.08 9.97
C ILE A 152 -30.00 -6.85 9.81
N ALA A 153 -29.22 -6.54 10.84
CA ALA A 153 -28.36 -5.35 10.85
C ALA A 153 -27.14 -5.51 9.95
N ARG A 154 -26.40 -6.63 10.12
CA ARG A 154 -25.22 -6.95 9.31
C ARG A 154 -25.18 -8.44 9.02
N PHE A 155 -24.57 -8.78 7.89
CA PHE A 155 -24.30 -10.15 7.51
C PHE A 155 -22.87 -10.30 7.07
N ARG A 156 -22.07 -11.02 7.85
CA ARG A 156 -20.65 -11.20 7.58
C ARG A 156 -20.35 -12.65 7.25
N VAL A 157 -19.62 -12.84 6.16
CA VAL A 157 -19.21 -14.16 5.64
C VAL A 157 -17.72 -14.31 5.85
N TYR A 158 -17.30 -15.13 6.78
CA TYR A 158 -15.90 -15.35 7.10
C TYR A 158 -15.34 -16.58 6.38
N GLY A 159 -14.15 -16.43 5.81
CA GLY A 159 -13.52 -17.52 5.10
C GLY A 159 -12.08 -17.25 4.70
N HIS A 160 -11.54 -18.17 3.91
CA HIS A 160 -10.20 -18.06 3.33
C HIS A 160 -10.32 -17.78 1.84
N VAL A 161 -9.64 -16.77 1.38
CA VAL A 161 -9.62 -16.36 -0.02
C VAL A 161 -9.05 -17.48 -0.90
N VAL A 162 -9.64 -17.70 -2.08
CA VAL A 162 -8.99 -18.44 -3.17
C VAL A 162 -8.07 -17.46 -3.89
N PRO A 163 -6.74 -17.61 -3.77
CA PRO A 163 -5.81 -16.62 -4.28
C PRO A 163 -5.93 -16.40 -5.79
N VAL A 164 -5.95 -15.13 -6.19
CA VAL A 164 -5.79 -14.70 -7.57
C VAL A 164 -4.34 -14.31 -7.76
N ILE A 165 -3.61 -15.11 -8.53
CA ILE A 165 -2.16 -15.00 -8.68
C ILE A 165 -1.84 -14.82 -10.17
N PRO A 166 -0.90 -13.92 -10.55
CA PRO A 166 -0.44 -13.78 -11.92
C PRO A 166 0.07 -15.12 -12.48
N GLN A 167 -0.20 -15.39 -13.76
CA GLN A 167 0.25 -16.64 -14.40
C GLN A 167 1.78 -16.72 -14.53
N ASP A 168 2.38 -15.60 -14.95
CA ASP A 168 3.84 -15.48 -15.03
C ASP A 168 4.46 -15.50 -13.62
N PRO A 169 5.33 -16.47 -13.29
CA PRO A 169 5.95 -16.55 -11.98
C PRO A 169 6.93 -15.43 -11.67
N THR A 170 7.42 -14.71 -12.68
CA THR A 170 8.33 -13.57 -12.53
C THR A 170 7.61 -12.23 -12.37
N HIS A 171 6.30 -12.21 -12.61
CA HIS A 171 5.50 -11.00 -12.45
C HIS A 171 5.52 -10.54 -10.99
N VAL A 172 5.81 -9.25 -10.79
CA VAL A 172 5.85 -8.61 -9.46
C VAL A 172 4.46 -8.15 -9.11
N PHE A 173 3.97 -8.57 -7.95
CA PHE A 173 2.65 -8.20 -7.45
C PHE A 173 2.66 -8.13 -5.91
N ASP A 174 1.60 -7.61 -5.32
CA ASP A 174 1.48 -7.51 -3.88
C ASP A 174 1.17 -8.87 -3.25
N LEU A 175 2.19 -9.51 -2.68
CA LEU A 175 2.11 -10.79 -1.98
C LEU A 175 1.32 -10.72 -0.67
N ALA A 176 1.20 -9.52 -0.08
CA ALA A 176 0.45 -9.27 1.15
C ALA A 176 -1.04 -9.02 0.89
N HIS A 177 -1.42 -8.75 -0.36
CA HIS A 177 -2.80 -8.38 -0.69
C HIS A 177 -3.79 -9.49 -0.36
N VAL A 178 -4.94 -9.12 0.19
CA VAL A 178 -6.00 -10.08 0.52
C VAL A 178 -6.41 -10.95 -0.67
N PHE A 179 -6.45 -10.43 -1.90
CA PHE A 179 -6.79 -11.20 -3.10
C PHE A 179 -5.69 -12.18 -3.52
N ALA A 180 -4.45 -11.96 -3.11
CA ALA A 180 -3.37 -12.94 -3.26
C ALA A 180 -3.40 -14.01 -2.17
N GLY A 181 -4.30 -13.88 -1.19
CA GLY A 181 -4.38 -14.75 -0.01
C GLY A 181 -3.59 -14.26 1.19
N GLY A 182 -3.07 -13.02 1.13
CA GLY A 182 -2.38 -12.39 2.26
C GLY A 182 -3.33 -12.13 3.43
N SER A 183 -2.82 -12.26 4.63
CA SER A 183 -3.59 -12.04 5.87
C SER A 183 -2.69 -11.56 7.00
N VAL A 184 -3.23 -10.78 7.93
CA VAL A 184 -2.53 -10.43 9.17
C VAL A 184 -2.81 -11.53 10.18
N VAL A 185 -1.78 -12.15 10.70
CA VAL A 185 -1.92 -13.31 11.62
C VAL A 185 -1.70 -12.94 13.08
N GLU A 186 -1.04 -11.82 13.36
CA GLU A 186 -0.79 -11.36 14.72
C GLU A 186 -0.53 -9.86 14.76
N THR A 187 -0.93 -9.21 15.86
CA THR A 187 -0.62 -7.80 16.15
C THR A 187 -0.29 -7.62 17.62
N SER A 188 0.59 -6.68 17.95
CA SER A 188 0.88 -6.30 19.35
C SER A 188 -0.30 -5.57 20.00
N ASP A 189 -0.96 -4.71 19.25
CA ASP A 189 -2.13 -3.91 19.64
C ASP A 189 -2.96 -3.57 18.41
N GLN A 190 -4.28 -3.46 18.58
CA GLN A 190 -5.23 -3.03 17.56
C GLN A 190 -6.42 -2.30 18.19
N HIS A 191 -6.12 -1.40 19.10
CA HIS A 191 -7.12 -0.76 19.97
C HIS A 191 -8.13 0.09 19.19
N PHE A 192 -7.66 0.89 18.22
CA PHE A 192 -8.52 1.77 17.42
C PHE A 192 -8.81 1.26 16.03
N GLY A 193 -7.95 0.42 15.46
CA GLY A 193 -8.11 -0.14 14.12
C GLY A 193 -7.48 -1.51 14.01
N VAL A 194 -8.22 -2.47 13.42
CA VAL A 194 -7.81 -3.88 13.33
C VAL A 194 -6.68 -4.09 12.31
N GLY A 195 -5.75 -4.99 12.63
CA GLY A 195 -4.58 -5.27 11.78
C GLY A 195 -4.94 -5.79 10.40
N SER A 196 -6.03 -6.55 10.25
CA SER A 196 -6.48 -7.07 8.95
C SER A 196 -6.74 -6.00 7.89
N ASN A 197 -6.98 -4.75 8.30
CA ASN A 197 -7.12 -3.62 7.38
C ASN A 197 -5.84 -3.33 6.56
N LEU A 198 -4.66 -3.73 7.06
CA LEU A 198 -3.38 -3.47 6.37
C LEU A 198 -3.29 -4.10 4.97
N VAL A 199 -3.98 -5.21 4.73
CA VAL A 199 -3.90 -5.99 3.49
C VAL A 199 -5.08 -5.80 2.54
N LEU A 200 -6.04 -4.93 2.90
CA LEU A 200 -7.23 -4.64 2.10
C LEU A 200 -6.91 -3.82 0.84
N PRO A 201 -7.75 -3.88 -0.21
CA PRO A 201 -7.57 -3.09 -1.43
C PRO A 201 -7.70 -1.59 -1.19
N GLY A 202 -7.19 -0.81 -2.14
CA GLY A 202 -7.33 0.65 -2.17
C GLY A 202 -6.69 1.35 -0.98
N ARG A 203 -7.03 2.63 -0.81
CA ARG A 203 -6.54 3.49 0.27
C ARG A 203 -7.60 3.78 1.33
N GLY A 204 -8.78 3.18 1.20
CA GLY A 204 -9.90 3.34 2.11
C GLY A 204 -10.47 4.76 2.19
N LYS A 205 -11.42 4.97 3.09
CA LYS A 205 -12.21 6.18 3.20
C LYS A 205 -11.66 7.17 4.23
N ASP A 206 -11.29 6.69 5.42
CA ASP A 206 -10.83 7.49 6.56
C ASP A 206 -9.86 6.66 7.44
N MET A 207 -9.57 7.09 8.65
CA MET A 207 -8.68 6.35 9.57
C MET A 207 -9.28 5.03 10.06
N GLY A 208 -10.60 4.93 10.16
CA GLY A 208 -11.30 3.79 10.77
C GLY A 208 -11.07 2.46 10.06
N ASP A 209 -10.72 2.48 8.77
CA ASP A 209 -10.36 1.29 8.01
C ASP A 209 -8.84 1.12 7.81
N GLY A 210 -8.04 1.62 8.75
CA GLY A 210 -6.61 1.36 8.93
C GLY A 210 -6.34 0.52 10.17
N TRP A 211 -5.07 0.17 10.39
CA TRP A 211 -4.58 -0.37 11.65
C TRP A 211 -4.10 0.77 12.53
N GLU A 212 -4.59 0.86 13.76
CA GLU A 212 -4.19 1.90 14.70
C GLU A 212 -4.08 1.35 16.13
N THR A 213 -2.93 1.62 16.75
CA THR A 213 -2.60 1.20 18.10
C THR A 213 -2.87 2.32 19.11
N LYS A 214 -3.00 1.97 20.38
CA LYS A 214 -3.13 2.96 21.45
C LYS A 214 -1.83 3.71 21.67
N ARG A 215 -1.94 4.97 22.10
CA ARG A 215 -0.79 5.79 22.46
C ARG A 215 -0.09 5.27 23.69
N SER A 216 1.24 5.18 23.64
CA SER A 216 2.09 4.78 24.74
C SER A 216 3.00 5.93 25.22
N ARG A 217 3.18 6.02 26.54
CA ARG A 217 4.19 6.90 27.17
C ARG A 217 5.47 6.17 27.54
N GLN A 218 5.53 4.87 27.29
CA GLN A 218 6.69 4.04 27.61
C GLN A 218 7.85 4.38 26.66
N LYS A 219 9.01 4.70 27.24
CA LYS A 219 10.22 4.94 26.44
C LYS A 219 10.64 3.66 25.69
N GLY A 220 10.90 3.78 24.40
CA GLY A 220 11.28 2.65 23.55
C GLY A 220 10.13 1.73 23.18
N HIS A 221 8.87 2.16 23.41
CA HIS A 221 7.69 1.43 22.95
C HIS A 221 7.71 1.24 21.44
N LYS A 222 7.19 0.11 21.00
CA LYS A 222 6.97 -0.21 19.58
C LYS A 222 5.80 -1.16 19.46
N ASP A 223 5.05 -1.00 18.40
CA ASP A 223 3.98 -1.89 18.02
C ASP A 223 4.33 -2.60 16.71
N TRP A 224 3.69 -3.73 16.45
CA TRP A 224 3.98 -4.54 15.27
C TRP A 224 2.76 -5.33 14.81
N ALA A 225 2.78 -5.66 13.51
CA ALA A 225 1.85 -6.58 12.88
C ALA A 225 2.63 -7.62 12.06
N ILE A 226 2.21 -8.88 12.12
CA ILE A 226 2.74 -9.97 11.31
C ILE A 226 1.76 -10.27 10.18
N ILE A 227 2.24 -10.13 8.96
CA ILE A 227 1.52 -10.43 7.73
C ILE A 227 2.04 -11.75 7.18
N LYS A 228 1.16 -12.72 7.05
CA LYS A 228 1.39 -13.93 6.26
C LYS A 228 1.13 -13.59 4.80
N LEU A 229 2.10 -13.84 3.95
CA LEU A 229 1.97 -13.67 2.51
C LEU A 229 1.05 -14.74 1.93
N GLY A 230 0.33 -14.42 0.87
CA GLY A 230 -0.60 -15.36 0.22
C GLY A 230 0.09 -16.60 -0.33
N ILE A 231 1.32 -16.42 -0.79
CA ILE A 231 2.24 -17.49 -1.23
C ILE A 231 3.67 -17.13 -0.82
N PRO A 232 4.57 -18.11 -0.73
CA PRO A 232 6.00 -17.83 -0.60
C PRO A 232 6.49 -17.00 -1.79
N GLY A 233 7.26 -15.94 -1.53
CA GLY A 233 7.71 -15.05 -2.60
C GLY A 233 9.07 -14.42 -2.36
N TYR A 234 9.71 -14.04 -3.46
CA TYR A 234 10.96 -13.29 -3.52
C TYR A 234 10.64 -11.81 -3.46
N LEU A 235 10.96 -11.19 -2.34
CA LEU A 235 10.60 -9.80 -2.06
C LEU A 235 11.47 -8.83 -2.85
N GLN A 236 10.94 -7.64 -3.17
CA GLN A 236 11.67 -6.59 -3.87
C GLN A 236 11.54 -5.25 -3.15
N TYR A 237 10.33 -4.74 -2.95
CA TYR A 237 10.08 -3.49 -2.28
C TYR A 237 8.78 -3.53 -1.47
N MET A 238 8.63 -2.56 -0.58
CA MET A 238 7.41 -2.38 0.20
C MET A 238 6.80 -1.00 -0.03
N GLU A 239 5.47 -0.95 -0.02
CA GLU A 239 4.71 0.28 0.16
C GLU A 239 4.13 0.33 1.57
N ILE A 240 4.38 1.43 2.25
CA ILE A 240 3.78 1.77 3.55
C ILE A 240 2.89 3.00 3.34
N ASP A 241 1.59 2.85 3.50
CA ASP A 241 0.63 3.95 3.34
C ASP A 241 0.14 4.46 4.69
N THR A 242 0.29 5.76 4.92
CA THR A 242 -0.23 6.48 6.08
C THR A 242 -1.46 7.33 5.74
N ALA A 243 -2.19 7.00 4.64
CA ALA A 243 -3.38 7.75 4.23
C ALA A 243 -4.33 7.98 5.40
N HIS A 244 -4.85 9.20 5.49
CA HIS A 244 -5.73 9.71 6.55
C HIS A 244 -5.09 9.89 7.94
N PHE A 245 -3.95 9.25 8.24
CA PHE A 245 -3.20 9.45 9.48
C PHE A 245 -2.33 10.71 9.36
N LYS A 246 -2.85 11.85 9.82
CA LYS A 246 -2.20 13.16 9.67
C LYS A 246 -1.39 13.57 10.91
N GLY A 247 -1.89 13.29 12.11
CA GLY A 247 -1.22 13.61 13.37
C GLY A 247 -0.84 12.38 14.21
N ASN A 248 -1.39 11.22 13.86
CA ASN A 248 -1.25 9.95 14.59
C ASN A 248 -0.58 8.86 13.76
N PHE A 249 0.14 9.23 12.68
CA PHE A 249 1.02 8.30 11.97
C PHE A 249 2.26 7.97 12.81
N PRO A 250 2.89 6.78 12.63
CA PRO A 250 4.13 6.43 13.31
C PRO A 250 5.28 7.33 12.88
N GLU A 251 6.22 7.63 13.79
CA GLU A 251 7.43 8.38 13.44
C GLU A 251 8.28 7.65 12.39
N SER A 252 8.38 6.32 12.54
CA SER A 252 9.20 5.47 11.70
C SER A 252 8.69 4.04 11.72
N CYS A 253 9.12 3.24 10.75
CA CYS A 253 8.89 1.80 10.71
C CYS A 253 10.17 1.04 10.37
N GLU A 254 10.17 -0.26 10.64
CA GLU A 254 11.14 -1.24 10.16
C GLU A 254 10.40 -2.51 9.75
N ALA A 255 10.99 -3.34 8.90
CA ALA A 255 10.39 -4.61 8.53
C ALA A 255 11.40 -5.76 8.60
N HIS A 256 10.89 -6.90 9.07
CA HIS A 256 11.60 -8.16 9.06
C HIS A 256 10.81 -9.18 8.28
N ALA A 257 11.48 -10.03 7.50
CA ALA A 257 10.85 -11.12 6.77
C ALA A 257 11.31 -12.48 7.31
N SER A 258 10.47 -13.49 7.17
CA SER A 258 10.74 -14.86 7.65
C SER A 258 10.18 -15.90 6.69
N LEU A 259 10.86 -17.03 6.59
CA LEU A 259 10.37 -18.20 5.87
C LEU A 259 9.45 -19.08 6.73
N ASP A 260 9.67 -19.13 8.04
CA ASP A 260 9.04 -20.11 8.96
C ASP A 260 8.40 -19.46 10.20
N SER A 261 8.36 -18.13 10.27
CA SER A 261 7.91 -17.31 11.43
C SER A 261 8.78 -17.43 12.69
N LYS A 262 9.95 -18.09 12.61
CA LYS A 262 10.87 -18.27 13.76
C LYS A 262 12.09 -17.40 13.61
N GLU A 263 12.80 -17.53 12.48
CA GLU A 263 13.96 -16.71 12.18
C GLU A 263 13.56 -15.52 11.32
N TRP A 264 14.01 -14.32 11.72
CA TRP A 264 13.63 -13.06 11.13
C TRP A 264 14.84 -12.31 10.58
N THR A 265 14.81 -12.02 9.30
CA THR A 265 15.82 -11.21 8.60
C THR A 265 15.33 -9.77 8.52
N LEU A 266 16.17 -8.81 8.91
CA LEU A 266 15.89 -7.38 8.72
C LEU A 266 15.94 -7.06 7.22
N VAL A 267 14.78 -6.69 6.65
CA VAL A 267 14.64 -6.39 5.21
C VAL A 267 14.37 -4.91 4.92
N LEU A 268 13.92 -4.17 5.92
CA LEU A 268 13.80 -2.71 5.87
C LEU A 268 14.35 -2.14 7.18
N PRO A 269 15.52 -1.49 7.16
CA PRO A 269 16.04 -0.77 8.31
C PRO A 269 15.09 0.33 8.76
N ARG A 270 15.20 0.74 10.03
CA ARG A 270 14.33 1.77 10.59
C ARG A 270 14.35 3.04 9.75
N THR A 271 13.22 3.35 9.12
CA THR A 271 13.04 4.44 8.18
C THR A 271 11.91 5.36 8.65
N LYS A 272 12.07 6.66 8.49
CA LYS A 272 11.05 7.65 8.85
C LYS A 272 9.81 7.53 7.96
N LEU A 273 8.66 7.83 8.55
CA LEU A 273 7.39 7.97 7.84
C LEU A 273 6.92 9.42 7.86
N GLY A 274 6.12 9.79 6.88
CA GLY A 274 5.43 11.08 6.81
C GLY A 274 3.91 10.91 6.91
N PRO A 275 3.16 12.01 7.17
CA PRO A 275 1.71 11.97 7.29
C PRO A 275 1.02 11.83 5.93
N HIS A 276 -0.10 11.10 5.91
CA HIS A 276 -1.06 11.08 4.80
C HIS A 276 -0.46 10.84 3.41
N ARG A 277 0.47 9.87 3.27
CA ARG A 277 1.13 9.55 2.00
C ARG A 277 1.54 8.09 1.87
N GLN A 278 1.86 7.68 0.65
CA GLN A 278 2.49 6.41 0.32
C GLN A 278 4.01 6.59 0.36
N HIS A 279 4.68 5.61 0.95
CA HIS A 279 6.14 5.50 1.01
C HIS A 279 6.54 4.22 0.30
N TYR A 280 7.60 4.28 -0.50
CA TYR A 280 8.10 3.14 -1.26
C TYR A 280 9.55 2.90 -0.86
N PHE A 281 9.83 1.70 -0.36
CA PHE A 281 11.14 1.34 0.15
C PHE A 281 11.66 0.08 -0.53
N GLN A 282 12.83 0.18 -1.17
CA GLN A 282 13.58 -0.98 -1.63
C GLN A 282 13.93 -1.83 -0.42
N LEU A 283 13.76 -3.15 -0.52
CA LEU A 283 14.14 -4.08 0.55
C LEU A 283 15.59 -4.52 0.41
N GLU A 284 16.20 -4.84 1.55
CA GLU A 284 17.58 -5.29 1.69
C GLU A 284 17.59 -6.74 2.21
N ASN A 285 18.66 -7.49 1.97
CA ASN A 285 18.84 -8.86 2.46
C ASN A 285 17.72 -9.83 2.03
N VAL A 286 17.19 -9.65 0.83
CA VAL A 286 16.08 -10.45 0.29
C VAL A 286 16.51 -11.41 -0.82
N GLU A 287 17.79 -11.39 -1.21
CA GLU A 287 18.31 -12.17 -2.31
C GLU A 287 18.33 -13.66 -2.00
N GLY A 288 18.05 -14.47 -3.02
CA GLY A 288 18.30 -15.92 -3.03
C GLY A 288 17.30 -16.78 -2.25
N GLN A 289 16.34 -16.21 -1.52
CA GLN A 289 15.38 -17.00 -0.76
C GLN A 289 13.96 -16.42 -0.80
N PRO A 290 12.92 -17.25 -0.84
CA PRO A 290 11.55 -16.78 -0.69
C PRO A 290 11.23 -16.56 0.79
N PHE A 291 10.22 -15.71 1.05
CA PHE A 291 9.67 -15.48 2.38
C PHE A 291 8.17 -15.79 2.41
N THR A 292 7.67 -16.12 3.59
CA THR A 292 6.24 -16.42 3.83
C THR A 292 5.57 -15.43 4.76
N HIS A 293 6.35 -14.71 5.57
CA HIS A 293 5.85 -13.75 6.55
C HIS A 293 6.67 -12.47 6.54
N VAL A 294 5.98 -11.36 6.81
CA VAL A 294 6.61 -10.05 7.02
C VAL A 294 6.07 -9.46 8.31
N ARG A 295 6.96 -9.08 9.22
CA ARG A 295 6.64 -8.31 10.42
C ARG A 295 6.98 -6.86 10.20
N VAL A 296 5.98 -6.01 10.22
CA VAL A 296 6.15 -4.55 10.20
C VAL A 296 6.08 -4.04 11.63
N THR A 297 7.11 -3.34 12.05
CA THR A 297 7.22 -2.72 13.38
C THR A 297 7.14 -1.21 13.23
N ILE A 298 6.32 -0.55 14.02
CA ILE A 298 6.16 0.91 14.07
C ILE A 298 6.73 1.48 15.37
N HIS A 299 7.20 2.72 15.29
CA HIS A 299 7.80 3.40 16.42
C HIS A 299 7.21 4.81 16.58
N PRO A 300 6.80 5.22 17.82
CA PRO A 300 6.58 4.32 18.97
C PRO A 300 5.26 3.57 18.84
N ASP A 301 4.21 4.20 18.32
CA ASP A 301 2.83 3.79 18.15
C ASP A 301 2.20 4.59 17.00
N GLY A 302 0.94 4.35 16.69
CA GLY A 302 0.17 5.14 15.71
C GLY A 302 -0.63 4.29 14.76
N GLY A 303 -0.96 4.88 13.61
CA GLY A 303 -1.78 4.21 12.61
C GLY A 303 -1.14 4.16 11.22
N MET A 304 -1.38 3.06 10.54
CA MET A 304 -1.05 2.83 9.13
C MET A 304 -2.29 2.39 8.36
N LYS A 305 -2.38 2.85 7.13
CA LYS A 305 -3.52 2.55 6.27
C LYS A 305 -3.39 1.20 5.61
N ARG A 306 -2.27 1.00 4.91
CA ARG A 306 -2.00 -0.23 4.14
C ARG A 306 -0.51 -0.56 4.18
N VAL A 307 -0.24 -1.84 4.01
CA VAL A 307 1.09 -2.38 3.76
C VAL A 307 1.01 -3.25 2.50
N ARG A 308 1.89 -2.97 1.53
CA ARG A 308 2.06 -3.78 0.34
C ARG A 308 3.45 -4.39 0.34
N VAL A 309 3.54 -5.65 0.02
CA VAL A 309 4.81 -6.38 -0.06
C VAL A 309 4.96 -6.88 -1.49
N MET A 310 5.73 -6.15 -2.28
CA MET A 310 5.89 -6.42 -3.70
C MET A 310 6.99 -7.45 -3.93
N GLY A 311 6.67 -8.46 -4.71
CA GLY A 311 7.59 -9.56 -5.02
C GLY A 311 7.01 -10.51 -6.05
N SER A 312 7.76 -11.56 -6.37
CA SER A 312 7.43 -12.56 -7.38
C SER A 312 7.49 -13.98 -6.83
N ARG A 313 6.89 -14.95 -7.52
CA ARG A 313 6.91 -16.37 -7.14
C ARG A 313 8.24 -17.07 -7.46
N SER A 314 8.96 -16.56 -8.42
CA SER A 314 10.29 -17.04 -8.80
C SER A 314 11.30 -15.92 -8.59
N PRO A 315 12.55 -16.23 -8.28
CA PRO A 315 13.60 -15.22 -8.28
C PRO A 315 13.60 -14.56 -9.67
N SER A 316 13.96 -13.29 -9.72
CA SER A 316 14.22 -12.61 -10.99
C SER A 316 15.43 -13.31 -11.64
N VAL A 317 15.20 -14.37 -12.36
CA VAL A 317 16.25 -15.03 -13.15
C VAL A 317 16.40 -14.19 -14.40
N PRO A 318 17.59 -13.73 -14.74
CA PRO A 318 17.87 -13.30 -16.10
C PRO A 318 17.49 -14.46 -17.03
N ALA A 319 16.75 -14.17 -18.11
CA ALA A 319 16.34 -15.19 -19.06
C ALA A 319 17.55 -16.07 -19.42
N MET A 320 17.52 -17.33 -19.04
CA MET A 320 18.50 -18.31 -19.48
C MET A 320 18.30 -18.54 -20.97
N SER A 321 19.03 -17.80 -21.78
CA SER A 321 19.41 -18.27 -23.09
C SER A 321 20.44 -19.38 -22.89
N THR A 322 20.30 -20.48 -23.64
CA THR A 322 21.18 -21.65 -23.77
C THR A 322 22.64 -21.47 -23.30
N PRO A 323 23.26 -22.51 -22.72
CA PRO A 323 24.54 -22.40 -22.01
C PRO A 323 25.68 -22.03 -22.96
N ASN A 324 26.04 -20.76 -22.96
CA ASN A 324 27.40 -20.33 -23.34
C ASN A 324 28.09 -19.89 -22.04
N PRO A 325 29.33 -20.30 -21.79
CA PRO A 325 30.02 -19.97 -20.57
C PRO A 325 30.40 -18.48 -20.57
N ILE A 326 30.23 -17.86 -19.41
CA ILE A 326 30.62 -16.47 -19.09
C ILE A 326 29.56 -15.42 -19.57
N ASN A 327 28.49 -15.28 -18.80
CA ASN A 327 27.78 -14.01 -18.70
C ASN A 327 27.36 -13.81 -17.24
N THR A 328 28.05 -12.94 -16.56
CA THR A 328 27.65 -12.39 -15.26
C THR A 328 26.36 -11.61 -15.49
N ALA A 329 25.28 -12.09 -14.86
CA ALA A 329 23.97 -11.44 -15.00
C ALA A 329 24.04 -10.05 -14.37
N THR A 330 23.80 -9.00 -15.15
CA THR A 330 23.70 -7.61 -14.67
C THR A 330 22.65 -7.50 -13.59
N PRO A 331 22.95 -7.00 -12.37
CA PRO A 331 21.99 -6.80 -11.32
C PRO A 331 20.82 -5.93 -11.80
N THR A 332 19.60 -6.28 -11.46
CA THR A 332 18.41 -5.51 -11.86
C THR A 332 17.81 -4.83 -10.63
N SER A 333 17.61 -3.52 -10.68
CA SER A 333 16.93 -2.74 -9.65
C SER A 333 15.59 -2.19 -10.16
N THR A 334 14.60 -2.11 -9.27
CA THR A 334 13.27 -1.57 -9.58
C THR A 334 13.26 -0.06 -9.37
N VAL A 335 12.69 0.68 -10.32
CA VAL A 335 12.45 2.13 -10.18
C VAL A 335 11.21 2.37 -9.32
N LEU A 336 11.36 3.11 -8.22
CA LEU A 336 10.29 3.43 -7.29
C LEU A 336 9.88 4.91 -7.40
N PRO A 337 8.65 5.28 -7.01
CA PRO A 337 8.26 6.69 -6.93
C PRO A 337 9.17 7.47 -5.96
N LEU A 338 9.57 8.68 -6.35
CA LEU A 338 10.35 9.57 -5.49
C LEU A 338 9.49 10.09 -4.34
N THR A 339 9.87 9.78 -3.11
CA THR A 339 9.26 10.33 -1.89
C THR A 339 10.31 10.95 -0.97
N PRO A 340 9.97 12.00 -0.18
CA PRO A 340 10.92 12.62 0.73
C PRO A 340 11.57 11.64 1.71
N GLU A 341 10.83 10.64 2.16
CA GLU A 341 11.26 9.67 3.16
C GLU A 341 12.22 8.61 2.55
N ALA A 342 11.89 8.09 1.36
CA ALA A 342 12.73 7.11 0.66
C ALA A 342 14.05 7.74 0.17
N PHE A 343 14.02 9.03 -0.20
CA PHE A 343 15.19 9.77 -0.65
C PHE A 343 16.01 10.39 0.50
N ALA A 344 15.49 10.43 1.72
CA ALA A 344 16.15 11.05 2.87
C ALA A 344 17.60 10.61 3.15
N PRO A 345 18.01 9.34 2.89
CA PRO A 345 19.40 8.92 3.04
C PRO A 345 20.37 9.55 2.01
N PHE A 346 19.87 10.09 0.92
CA PHE A 346 20.63 10.58 -0.22
C PHE A 346 20.47 12.08 -0.47
N GLY A 347 19.47 12.70 0.17
CA GLY A 347 19.17 14.10 -0.07
C GLY A 347 17.78 14.53 0.31
N LYS A 348 17.30 15.59 -0.34
CA LYS A 348 15.98 16.21 -0.06
C LYS A 348 15.17 16.34 -1.33
N VAL A 349 13.85 16.16 -1.20
CA VAL A 349 12.89 16.43 -2.28
C VAL A 349 12.34 17.84 -2.13
N ILE A 350 12.39 18.60 -3.21
CA ILE A 350 11.91 20.01 -3.28
C ILE A 350 10.59 20.02 -4.03
N GLN A 351 9.50 20.28 -3.32
CA GLN A 351 8.17 20.36 -3.91
C GLN A 351 7.22 21.23 -3.11
N ALA A 352 6.17 21.73 -3.75
CA ALA A 352 5.03 22.30 -3.07
C ALA A 352 4.03 21.21 -2.64
N TYR A 353 3.24 21.48 -1.62
CA TYR A 353 2.24 20.57 -1.09
C TYR A 353 0.86 21.23 -1.14
N GLN A 354 -0.09 20.60 -1.81
CA GLN A 354 -1.49 21.08 -1.82
C GLN A 354 -2.15 20.87 -0.45
N ASP A 355 -1.94 19.71 0.17
CA ASP A 355 -2.34 19.45 1.54
C ASP A 355 -1.18 19.78 2.50
N HIS A 356 -1.32 20.85 3.27
CA HIS A 356 -0.31 21.28 4.23
C HIS A 356 -0.08 20.26 5.36
N THR A 357 -1.01 19.35 5.58
CA THR A 357 -0.83 18.27 6.56
C THR A 357 0.08 17.13 6.04
N ALA A 358 0.35 17.10 4.74
CA ALA A 358 1.27 16.16 4.10
C ALA A 358 2.72 16.65 4.04
N VAL A 359 3.01 17.83 4.56
CA VAL A 359 4.37 18.42 4.57
C VAL A 359 5.25 17.63 5.56
N PRO A 360 6.54 17.39 5.26
CA PRO A 360 7.47 16.77 6.19
C PRO A 360 7.49 17.48 7.55
N LYS A 361 7.48 16.69 8.63
CA LYS A 361 7.45 17.22 9.99
C LYS A 361 8.62 18.18 10.25
N GLY A 362 8.32 19.36 10.79
CA GLY A 362 9.32 20.37 11.08
C GLY A 362 9.46 21.46 10.00
N THR A 363 8.87 21.28 8.83
CA THR A 363 8.85 22.33 7.80
C THR A 363 7.95 23.49 8.22
N LYS A 364 8.52 24.70 8.29
CA LYS A 364 7.75 25.92 8.55
C LYS A 364 6.98 26.31 7.30
N ILE A 365 5.70 26.63 7.47
CA ILE A 365 4.82 27.08 6.39
C ILE A 365 4.28 28.47 6.75
N THR A 366 4.32 29.41 5.82
CA THR A 366 3.76 30.74 6.02
C THR A 366 3.02 31.23 4.77
N PRO A 367 1.91 31.98 4.94
CA PRO A 367 1.32 32.74 3.86
C PRO A 367 2.32 33.80 3.36
N ALA A 368 2.30 34.06 2.07
CA ALA A 368 3.13 35.06 1.43
C ALA A 368 2.32 35.86 0.38
N ASN A 369 2.90 36.94 -0.13
CA ASN A 369 2.31 37.77 -1.19
C ASN A 369 0.85 38.20 -0.90
N GLY A 370 0.56 38.65 0.32
CA GLY A 370 -0.79 39.04 0.69
C GLY A 370 -1.82 37.93 0.69
N GLY A 371 -1.40 36.64 0.82
CA GLY A 371 -2.27 35.47 0.85
C GLY A 371 -2.42 34.74 -0.49
N THR A 372 -1.78 35.24 -1.56
CA THR A 372 -1.81 34.56 -2.88
C THR A 372 -0.76 33.47 -3.04
N ALA A 373 0.16 33.31 -2.06
CA ALA A 373 1.20 32.29 -2.07
C ALA A 373 1.35 31.62 -0.71
N THR A 374 1.84 30.38 -0.73
CA THR A 374 2.29 29.64 0.45
C THR A 374 3.77 29.38 0.34
N LYS A 375 4.54 29.74 1.37
CA LYS A 375 5.98 29.49 1.43
C LYS A 375 6.27 28.29 2.33
N PHE A 376 6.93 27.28 1.78
CA PHE A 376 7.53 26.16 2.49
C PHE A 376 9.00 26.49 2.71
N HIS A 377 9.40 26.70 3.98
CA HIS A 377 10.73 27.18 4.30
C HIS A 377 11.73 26.05 4.40
N GLU A 378 12.96 26.33 3.95
CA GLU A 378 14.16 25.51 4.23
C GLU A 378 13.96 24.03 3.94
N LEU A 379 13.34 23.70 2.79
CA LEU A 379 13.20 22.30 2.36
C LEU A 379 14.56 21.63 2.18
N ALA A 380 15.59 22.41 1.83
CA ALA A 380 17.00 22.05 1.86
C ALA A 380 17.84 23.31 2.13
N LEU A 381 19.02 23.12 2.71
CA LEU A 381 20.04 24.15 2.86
C LEU A 381 21.18 23.85 1.88
N LEU A 382 21.78 24.88 1.32
CA LEU A 382 22.98 24.73 0.49
C LEU A 382 24.20 24.57 1.38
N GLU A 383 25.09 23.65 1.02
CA GLU A 383 26.32 23.34 1.74
C GLU A 383 27.53 23.71 0.89
N ASN A 384 28.50 24.36 1.53
CA ASN A 384 29.82 24.60 0.98
C ASN A 384 30.86 24.08 1.99
N ARG A 385 31.52 22.97 1.66
CA ARG A 385 32.59 22.33 2.45
C ARG A 385 33.94 22.42 1.78
N TYR A 386 34.08 23.28 0.77
CA TYR A 386 35.38 23.51 0.11
C TYR A 386 36.42 24.04 1.11
N PRO A 387 37.66 23.59 1.03
CA PRO A 387 38.74 24.19 1.80
C PRO A 387 38.84 25.70 1.50
N ASN A 388 39.11 26.50 2.52
CA ASN A 388 39.27 27.97 2.38
C ASN A 388 40.39 28.39 1.41
N THR A 389 41.23 27.45 0.99
CA THR A 389 42.28 27.67 0.01
C THR A 389 41.80 27.64 -1.43
N LEU A 390 40.58 27.19 -1.67
CA LEU A 390 39.93 27.14 -2.97
C LEU A 390 38.86 28.25 -3.03
N ASP A 391 38.91 29.01 -4.13
CA ASP A 391 37.97 30.11 -4.37
C ASP A 391 36.67 29.57 -4.99
N ALA A 392 35.92 28.83 -4.20
CA ALA A 392 34.66 28.21 -4.63
C ALA A 392 33.49 29.16 -4.42
N THR A 393 32.67 29.32 -5.42
CA THR A 393 31.49 30.21 -5.40
C THR A 393 30.20 29.44 -5.66
N THR A 394 29.13 29.84 -4.94
CA THR A 394 27.80 29.28 -5.18
C THR A 394 27.12 30.00 -6.34
N GLY A 395 26.66 29.25 -7.31
CA GLY A 395 26.06 29.79 -8.54
C GLY A 395 24.78 29.08 -8.97
N LEU A 396 24.18 29.62 -10.02
CA LEU A 396 23.04 29.05 -10.74
C LEU A 396 23.49 28.66 -12.14
N SER A 397 23.20 27.44 -12.53
CA SER A 397 23.39 26.91 -13.88
C SER A 397 22.07 26.38 -14.43
N VAL A 398 21.99 26.24 -15.75
CA VAL A 398 20.87 25.58 -16.41
C VAL A 398 21.38 24.38 -17.18
N TYR A 399 20.81 23.22 -16.87
CA TYR A 399 21.08 21.99 -17.60
C TYR A 399 19.89 21.69 -18.51
N ARG A 400 20.13 21.64 -19.82
CA ARG A 400 19.17 21.12 -20.81
C ARG A 400 19.44 19.65 -21.04
N CYS A 401 18.60 18.79 -20.50
CA CYS A 401 18.74 17.35 -20.56
C CYS A 401 17.83 16.76 -21.63
N LYS A 402 18.42 16.02 -22.56
CA LYS A 402 17.69 15.29 -23.60
C LYS A 402 17.15 13.97 -23.03
N PRO A 403 15.98 13.51 -23.53
CA PRO A 403 15.47 12.19 -23.19
C PRO A 403 16.44 11.09 -23.59
N ILE A 404 16.51 10.04 -22.77
CA ILE A 404 17.26 8.83 -23.11
C ILE A 404 16.34 7.80 -23.78
N ASN A 405 16.93 6.95 -24.62
CA ASN A 405 16.22 5.83 -25.20
C ASN A 405 16.07 4.70 -24.18
N VAL A 406 14.83 4.25 -23.98
CA VAL A 406 14.49 3.09 -23.15
C VAL A 406 14.36 1.87 -24.05
N HIS A 407 15.15 0.83 -23.83
CA HIS A 407 15.07 -0.42 -24.57
C HIS A 407 14.43 -1.51 -23.72
N ASP A 408 13.31 -2.08 -24.20
CA ASP A 408 12.58 -3.16 -23.52
C ASP A 408 12.22 -2.84 -22.05
N GLY A 409 11.91 -1.56 -21.75
CA GLY A 409 11.59 -1.10 -20.39
C GLY A 409 12.80 -1.10 -19.44
N LYS A 410 14.04 -1.10 -19.99
CA LYS A 410 15.26 -1.14 -19.20
C LYS A 410 16.21 0.02 -19.54
N ILE A 411 16.95 0.42 -18.53
CA ILE A 411 17.99 1.45 -18.61
C ILE A 411 19.21 0.94 -17.85
N ASN A 412 20.41 1.05 -18.44
CA ASN A 412 21.64 0.68 -17.77
C ASN A 412 22.29 1.89 -17.11
N VAL A 413 22.74 1.73 -15.89
CA VAL A 413 23.55 2.69 -15.15
C VAL A 413 25.02 2.35 -15.43
N ASN A 414 25.67 3.18 -16.23
CA ASN A 414 27.07 2.96 -16.65
C ASN A 414 28.03 3.96 -16.01
N VAL A 415 27.51 5.09 -15.53
CA VAL A 415 28.31 6.20 -15.02
C VAL A 415 27.67 6.73 -13.75
N MET A 416 28.49 7.03 -12.76
CA MET A 416 28.08 7.75 -11.55
C MET A 416 29.04 8.88 -11.26
N GLU A 417 28.52 9.96 -10.68
CA GLU A 417 29.27 11.14 -10.29
C GLU A 417 28.99 11.53 -8.86
N ARG A 418 29.87 12.33 -8.25
CA ARG A 418 29.63 12.96 -6.95
C ARG A 418 30.34 14.30 -6.83
N HIS A 419 29.81 15.13 -5.94
CA HIS A 419 30.37 16.42 -5.55
C HIS A 419 30.84 16.35 -4.10
N ARG A 420 32.16 16.26 -3.88
CA ARG A 420 32.74 16.00 -2.54
C ARG A 420 32.49 17.10 -1.52
N TYR A 421 32.38 18.34 -1.98
CA TYR A 421 32.43 19.51 -1.10
C TYR A 421 31.17 20.35 -1.14
N THR A 422 30.20 20.00 -1.96
CA THR A 422 28.94 20.70 -2.10
C THR A 422 27.78 19.73 -2.21
N ASN A 423 26.62 20.14 -1.79
CA ASN A 423 25.39 19.53 -2.24
C ASN A 423 24.93 20.19 -3.55
N GLN A 424 24.07 19.51 -4.30
CA GLN A 424 23.66 19.97 -5.62
C GLN A 424 22.15 19.87 -5.75
N ALA A 425 21.51 21.00 -6.10
CA ALA A 425 20.07 21.09 -6.29
C ALA A 425 19.70 21.08 -7.77
N PHE A 426 18.77 20.21 -8.18
CA PHE A 426 18.15 20.22 -9.50
C PHE A 426 16.66 20.48 -9.38
N ILE A 427 16.19 21.57 -10.00
CA ILE A 427 14.79 21.98 -9.97
C ILE A 427 14.31 22.10 -11.42
N PRO A 428 13.32 21.30 -11.86
CA PRO A 428 12.80 21.39 -13.21
C PRO A 428 12.13 22.75 -13.44
N MET A 429 12.45 23.40 -14.55
CA MET A 429 11.94 24.76 -14.89
C MET A 429 10.56 24.71 -15.55
N SER A 430 10.17 23.59 -16.10
CA SER A 430 8.86 23.40 -16.71
C SER A 430 8.10 22.25 -16.06
N SER A 431 6.78 22.39 -15.94
CA SER A 431 5.91 21.27 -15.66
C SER A 431 5.75 20.48 -16.95
N THR A 432 6.56 19.43 -17.11
CA THR A 432 6.41 18.52 -18.25
C THR A 432 5.07 17.80 -18.17
N ASN A 433 4.28 17.86 -19.21
CA ASN A 433 3.02 17.15 -19.32
C ASN A 433 3.29 15.64 -19.42
N GLY A 434 3.47 14.97 -18.27
CA GLY A 434 3.31 13.53 -18.17
C GLY A 434 4.55 12.66 -17.97
N THR A 435 5.75 13.06 -18.39
CA THR A 435 6.96 12.26 -18.21
C THR A 435 7.87 12.84 -17.14
N GLY A 436 8.30 12.00 -16.20
CA GLY A 436 9.23 12.37 -15.13
C GLY A 436 10.68 12.19 -15.55
N TYR A 437 11.57 12.27 -14.57
CA TYR A 437 12.98 11.97 -14.74
C TYR A 437 13.44 10.97 -13.67
N LEU A 438 14.52 10.25 -13.97
CA LEU A 438 15.09 9.30 -13.04
C LEU A 438 16.12 9.98 -12.13
N VAL A 439 16.08 9.59 -10.88
CA VAL A 439 17.06 9.95 -9.85
C VAL A 439 17.68 8.64 -9.38
N VAL A 440 18.95 8.41 -9.73
CA VAL A 440 19.68 7.19 -9.38
C VAL A 440 20.82 7.54 -8.44
N VAL A 441 20.88 6.90 -7.30
CA VAL A 441 21.84 7.18 -6.23
C VAL A 441 22.43 5.89 -5.68
N ALA A 442 23.64 5.99 -5.11
CA ALA A 442 24.26 4.90 -4.38
C ALA A 442 25.05 5.44 -3.19
N ASN A 443 25.19 4.62 -2.16
CA ASN A 443 26.18 4.85 -1.12
C ASN A 443 27.57 4.48 -1.66
N GLY A 444 28.62 4.86 -0.96
CA GLY A 444 29.98 4.45 -1.28
C GLY A 444 31.01 5.33 -0.62
N GLY A 445 32.25 4.84 -0.66
CA GLY A 445 33.45 5.57 -0.28
C GLY A 445 34.09 6.21 -1.51
N ASP A 446 35.32 5.81 -1.85
CA ASP A 446 36.03 6.32 -3.05
C ASP A 446 35.42 5.81 -4.37
N LYS A 447 34.61 4.77 -4.33
CA LYS A 447 33.79 4.27 -5.45
C LYS A 447 32.35 4.08 -5.01
N PRO A 448 31.37 4.14 -5.95
CA PRO A 448 29.97 3.83 -5.64
C PRO A 448 29.83 2.34 -5.30
N ASP A 449 29.03 2.03 -4.27
CA ASP A 449 28.62 0.66 -3.96
C ASP A 449 27.31 0.35 -4.70
N THR A 450 27.42 -0.30 -5.86
CA THR A 450 26.29 -0.61 -6.74
C THR A 450 25.24 -1.52 -6.10
N LYS A 451 25.58 -2.27 -5.04
CA LYS A 451 24.62 -3.07 -4.25
C LYS A 451 23.65 -2.19 -3.46
N THR A 452 24.05 -0.97 -3.15
CA THR A 452 23.22 0.02 -2.45
C THR A 452 22.45 0.92 -3.40
N LEU A 453 22.53 0.71 -4.69
CA LEU A 453 21.91 1.54 -5.70
C LEU A 453 20.38 1.59 -5.50
N ARG A 454 19.83 2.80 -5.58
CA ARG A 454 18.41 3.09 -5.54
C ARG A 454 18.04 3.97 -6.73
N ALA A 455 16.91 3.64 -7.35
CA ALA A 455 16.40 4.39 -8.49
C ALA A 455 14.99 4.90 -8.19
N PHE A 456 14.76 6.18 -8.45
CA PHE A 456 13.48 6.84 -8.19
C PHE A 456 12.97 7.53 -9.45
N LEU A 457 11.65 7.47 -9.65
CA LEU A 457 10.95 8.26 -10.65
C LEU A 457 10.43 9.54 -9.99
N ALA A 458 11.01 10.66 -10.37
CA ALA A 458 10.52 11.98 -10.00
C ALA A 458 9.35 12.39 -10.88
N ARG A 459 8.28 12.90 -10.26
CA ARG A 459 7.10 13.44 -10.96
C ARG A 459 7.35 14.87 -11.42
N PRO A 460 6.58 15.39 -12.40
CA PRO A 460 6.60 16.79 -12.76
C PRO A 460 6.44 17.69 -11.52
N GLY A 461 7.26 18.73 -11.43
CA GLY A 461 7.27 19.67 -10.30
C GLY A 461 8.00 19.21 -9.04
N GLN A 462 8.56 18.00 -9.02
CA GLN A 462 9.50 17.60 -7.97
C GLN A 462 10.92 17.96 -8.38
N GLY A 463 11.62 18.75 -7.54
CA GLY A 463 13.07 18.93 -7.61
C GLY A 463 13.75 18.09 -6.52
N ILE A 464 15.05 17.97 -6.61
CA ILE A 464 15.90 17.26 -5.65
C ILE A 464 17.08 18.09 -5.23
N VAL A 465 17.64 17.74 -4.06
CA VAL A 465 18.97 18.16 -3.63
C VAL A 465 19.72 16.90 -3.21
N TYR A 466 20.77 16.54 -3.91
CA TYR A 466 21.70 15.49 -3.47
C TYR A 466 22.48 16.00 -2.25
N ASP A 467 22.59 15.20 -1.21
CA ASP A 467 23.47 15.52 -0.10
C ASP A 467 24.95 15.46 -0.54
N THR A 468 25.81 16.20 0.15
CA THR A 468 27.24 16.27 -0.16
C THR A 468 27.87 14.89 -0.24
N ALA A 469 28.66 14.63 -1.30
CA ALA A 469 29.38 13.41 -1.59
C ALA A 469 28.53 12.16 -1.90
N VAL A 470 27.22 12.29 -2.13
CA VAL A 470 26.38 11.17 -2.58
C VAL A 470 26.70 10.85 -4.03
N TRP A 471 26.95 9.56 -4.30
CA TRP A 471 27.09 9.06 -5.67
C TRP A 471 25.73 9.06 -6.36
N HIS A 472 25.67 9.63 -7.57
CA HIS A 472 24.45 9.70 -8.37
C HIS A 472 24.76 9.61 -9.86
N GLN A 473 23.78 9.11 -10.63
CA GLN A 473 23.84 9.15 -12.09
C GLN A 473 23.55 10.58 -12.57
N PRO A 474 24.20 11.06 -13.62
CA PRO A 474 23.81 12.30 -14.30
C PRO A 474 22.32 12.32 -14.65
N MET A 475 21.72 13.51 -14.67
CA MET A 475 20.28 13.70 -14.86
C MET A 475 19.74 12.92 -16.06
N THR A 476 18.77 12.06 -15.81
CA THR A 476 18.23 11.10 -16.79
C THR A 476 16.75 11.39 -17.04
N VAL A 477 16.44 11.98 -18.17
CA VAL A 477 15.08 12.36 -18.56
C VAL A 477 14.42 11.24 -19.34
N LEU A 478 13.13 10.99 -19.04
CA LEU A 478 12.25 10.03 -19.73
C LEU A 478 11.28 10.77 -20.65
N GLY A 479 10.79 10.07 -21.68
CA GLY A 479 9.82 10.61 -22.65
C GLY A 479 10.45 11.16 -23.89
N ASP A 480 9.80 12.14 -24.54
CA ASP A 480 10.16 12.59 -25.89
C ASP A 480 10.62 14.06 -25.94
N GLU A 481 10.58 14.79 -24.80
CA GLU A 481 10.90 16.22 -24.76
C GLU A 481 12.10 16.51 -23.86
N ASP A 482 12.91 17.51 -24.23
CA ASP A 482 14.00 18.03 -23.42
C ASP A 482 13.45 18.61 -22.12
N VAL A 483 14.16 18.42 -21.01
CA VAL A 483 13.84 19.04 -19.71
C VAL A 483 14.98 19.97 -19.30
N ASP A 484 14.60 21.22 -19.03
CA ASP A 484 15.53 22.21 -18.47
C ASP A 484 15.46 22.17 -16.94
N PHE A 485 16.63 22.09 -16.29
CA PHE A 485 16.75 22.14 -14.84
C PHE A 485 17.55 23.38 -14.42
N THR A 486 17.07 24.10 -13.43
CA THR A 486 17.91 25.00 -12.65
C THR A 486 18.76 24.15 -11.72
N CYS A 487 20.07 24.28 -11.84
CA CYS A 487 21.03 23.69 -10.90
C CYS A 487 21.58 24.77 -9.98
N VAL A 488 21.65 24.47 -8.67
CA VAL A 488 22.32 25.31 -7.67
C VAL A 488 23.40 24.48 -7.01
N GLU A 489 24.64 24.94 -7.13
CA GLU A 489 25.80 24.25 -6.58
C GLU A 489 26.92 25.25 -6.23
N THR A 490 27.90 24.80 -5.43
CA THR A 490 29.12 25.53 -5.18
C THR A 490 30.25 24.85 -5.94
N GLN A 491 31.08 25.60 -6.66
CA GLN A 491 32.18 25.06 -7.45
C GLN A 491 33.33 26.04 -7.55
N VAL A 492 34.54 25.53 -7.78
CA VAL A 492 35.72 26.34 -8.15
C VAL A 492 35.63 26.75 -9.63
N GLY A 493 35.01 25.89 -10.45
CA GLY A 493 34.76 26.20 -11.87
C GLY A 493 35.97 26.06 -12.78
N ASN A 494 36.97 25.31 -12.34
CA ASN A 494 38.22 25.09 -13.13
C ASN A 494 38.20 23.73 -13.88
N GLY A 495 37.11 22.93 -13.74
CA GLY A 495 37.00 21.60 -14.34
C GLY A 495 37.80 20.52 -13.60
N GLY A 496 38.22 20.77 -12.37
CA GLY A 496 38.97 19.84 -11.54
C GLY A 496 38.08 18.79 -10.87
N THR A 497 38.72 17.75 -10.36
CA THR A 497 38.00 16.65 -9.63
C THR A 497 37.45 17.09 -8.28
N GLU A 498 37.86 18.24 -7.78
CA GLU A 498 37.29 18.88 -6.60
C GLU A 498 35.82 19.33 -6.79
N ASP A 499 35.45 19.67 -8.03
CA ASP A 499 34.10 20.07 -8.38
C ASP A 499 33.20 18.83 -8.65
N CYS A 500 33.73 17.88 -9.45
CA CYS A 500 32.99 16.68 -9.82
C CYS A 500 33.92 15.48 -10.02
N GLU A 501 33.65 14.39 -9.35
CA GLU A 501 34.26 13.09 -9.58
C GLU A 501 33.33 12.19 -10.38
N ILE A 502 33.83 11.65 -11.49
CA ILE A 502 33.07 10.77 -12.38
C ILE A 502 33.72 9.38 -12.38
N VAL A 503 32.91 8.34 -12.26
CA VAL A 503 33.32 6.94 -12.33
C VAL A 503 32.47 6.21 -13.38
N GLU A 504 33.15 5.62 -14.36
CA GLU A 504 32.55 4.64 -15.26
C GLU A 504 32.49 3.29 -14.54
N LEU A 505 31.33 2.64 -14.54
CA LEU A 505 31.15 1.32 -13.92
C LEU A 505 31.74 0.25 -14.84
N GLU A 506 32.47 -0.70 -14.26
CA GLU A 506 32.95 -1.87 -14.97
C GLU A 506 31.77 -2.77 -15.37
N GLU A 507 31.91 -3.63 -16.39
CA GLU A 507 30.80 -4.46 -16.89
C GLU A 507 30.08 -5.26 -15.80
N ASP A 508 30.83 -5.74 -14.80
CA ASP A 508 30.28 -6.50 -13.66
C ASP A 508 29.51 -5.64 -12.63
N ASP A 509 29.74 -4.33 -12.64
CA ASP A 509 29.13 -3.35 -11.72
C ASP A 509 27.96 -2.59 -12.36
N VAL A 510 27.71 -2.77 -13.66
CA VAL A 510 26.57 -2.16 -14.36
C VAL A 510 25.26 -2.67 -13.78
N VAL A 511 24.35 -1.75 -13.43
CA VAL A 511 23.01 -2.10 -12.91
C VAL A 511 21.95 -1.78 -13.96
N SER A 512 21.09 -2.75 -14.26
CA SER A 512 19.94 -2.54 -15.14
C SER A 512 18.73 -2.09 -14.31
N LEU A 513 18.15 -0.97 -14.66
CA LEU A 513 16.91 -0.45 -14.06
C LEU A 513 15.72 -0.93 -14.85
N ARG A 514 14.69 -1.41 -14.17
CA ARG A 514 13.40 -1.75 -14.77
C ARG A 514 12.39 -0.64 -14.42
N LEU A 515 11.83 -0.04 -15.47
CA LEU A 515 10.79 0.99 -15.39
C LEU A 515 9.40 0.40 -15.16
#